data_e9dd8b41cf574db6adfc65d054b986bd
#
_entry.id   e9dd8b41cf574db6adfc65d054b986bd
#
_cell.length_a   1.000
_cell.length_b   1.000
_cell.length_c   1.000
_cell.angle_alpha   90.00
_cell.angle_beta   90.00
_cell.angle_gamma   90.00
#
_symmetry.space_group_name_H-M   'P 1'
#
loop_
_entity.id
_entity.type
_entity.pdbx_description
1 polymer ?
#
loop_
_entity_poly.entity_id
_entity_poly.type
_entity_poly.pdbx_seq_one_letter_code
_entity_poly.pdbx_strand_id
1 'polypeptide(L)'
;MSSPIRILTAVPICDGHDSAINTINLEFIRHGIEVVYLGYHRSVGDIVRAAIQEDVRAIGISSYNGGHIEFFAEVVDLLRKKGANDIKVFGGGGGTITHDDAAAMRRKGVDEIFFAGTSLEDMVKFVHQRYGKPRAKRSHAKTADIELARKLTEIEDGKRKIRNSKLEIQNSRRVRVIGFTGPGGAGKTTLIDELVLRFLNKDRPFSGKLAAGRQSRVAILSHDPSVIGEGALLGDRATMINSQNDRVFMRSMATRGQAGGLSPATRDCLALLAQSNFDYVIIETVGTGQEAMPFQKNGIVDLTVLVMNPDYGSRLQLQKIVMLDLADIVVVNKSDLQRARTAHTEIEQRLEQNRRAQRLIDTVAKRHRDSGVDKLFGLISASDKPQRGKAKKKS
;
A
#
# COMPACT_ATOMS: atom_id res chain seq x y z
N MET A 1 2.09 18.51 -16.66
CA MET A 1 0.92 17.62 -16.81
C MET A 1 0.04 17.78 -15.58
N SER A 2 -1.29 17.80 -15.73
CA SER A 2 -2.21 17.81 -14.58
C SER A 2 -2.07 16.49 -13.81
N SER A 3 -2.14 16.56 -12.48
CA SER A 3 -2.16 15.35 -11.63
C SER A 3 -3.34 14.45 -12.00
N PRO A 4 -3.16 13.13 -12.06
CA PRO A 4 -4.26 12.23 -12.36
C PRO A 4 -5.37 12.34 -11.31
N ILE A 5 -6.60 12.11 -11.74
CA ILE A 5 -7.73 11.99 -10.81
C ILE A 5 -7.54 10.68 -10.05
N ARG A 6 -7.51 10.73 -8.71
CA ARG A 6 -7.48 9.53 -7.86
C ARG A 6 -8.83 9.33 -7.21
N ILE A 7 -9.41 8.16 -7.38
CA ILE A 7 -10.66 7.74 -6.74
C ILE A 7 -10.44 6.43 -5.96
N LEU A 8 -11.29 6.18 -4.99
CA LEU A 8 -11.36 4.89 -4.33
C LEU A 8 -12.62 4.17 -4.78
N THR A 9 -12.53 2.87 -5.02
CA THR A 9 -13.69 2.02 -5.31
C THR A 9 -13.79 0.87 -4.32
N ALA A 10 -15.03 0.53 -3.90
CA ALA A 10 -15.28 -0.50 -2.90
C ALA A 10 -16.67 -1.12 -3.06
N VAL A 11 -16.81 -2.33 -2.49
CA VAL A 11 -18.09 -3.01 -2.32
C VAL A 11 -18.40 -3.14 -0.81
N PRO A 12 -19.63 -2.80 -0.37
CA PRO A 12 -20.03 -2.85 1.04
C PRO A 12 -19.84 -4.19 1.71
N ILE A 13 -19.77 -4.20 3.04
CA ILE A 13 -19.57 -5.40 3.85
C ILE A 13 -20.64 -6.47 3.65
N CYS A 14 -21.86 -6.08 3.33
CA CYS A 14 -22.99 -6.99 3.09
C CYS A 14 -23.10 -7.46 1.64
N ASP A 15 -22.17 -7.09 0.76
CA ASP A 15 -22.23 -7.35 -0.68
C ASP A 15 -20.95 -8.03 -1.16
N GLY A 16 -21.10 -9.09 -1.97
CA GLY A 16 -19.99 -9.81 -2.59
C GLY A 16 -19.94 -9.68 -4.12
N HIS A 17 -20.77 -8.82 -4.71
CA HIS A 17 -20.85 -8.64 -6.17
C HIS A 17 -19.82 -7.61 -6.64
N ASP A 18 -18.68 -8.07 -7.12
CA ASP A 18 -17.58 -7.23 -7.55
C ASP A 18 -17.34 -7.17 -9.07
N SER A 19 -18.03 -7.99 -9.86
CA SER A 19 -17.81 -8.06 -11.31
C SER A 19 -18.06 -6.73 -12.03
N ALA A 20 -19.13 -6.04 -11.68
CA ALA A 20 -19.47 -4.75 -12.29
C ALA A 20 -18.44 -3.67 -11.97
N ILE A 21 -18.01 -3.58 -10.71
CA ILE A 21 -17.04 -2.56 -10.29
C ILE A 21 -15.66 -2.83 -10.91
N ASN A 22 -15.29 -4.09 -11.12
CA ASN A 22 -14.03 -4.43 -11.79
C ASN A 22 -14.02 -3.96 -13.26
N THR A 23 -15.14 -4.12 -13.98
CA THR A 23 -15.30 -3.60 -15.35
C THR A 23 -15.22 -2.07 -15.38
N ILE A 24 -15.90 -1.39 -14.45
CA ILE A 24 -15.88 0.08 -14.33
C ILE A 24 -14.46 0.57 -14.00
N ASN A 25 -13.75 -0.10 -13.09
CA ASN A 25 -12.38 0.24 -12.73
C ASN A 25 -11.44 0.18 -13.94
N LEU A 26 -11.55 -0.87 -14.77
CA LEU A 26 -10.74 -1.00 -15.99
C LEU A 26 -10.98 0.17 -16.94
N GLU A 27 -12.23 0.59 -17.10
CA GLU A 27 -12.56 1.72 -17.96
C GLU A 27 -12.04 3.06 -17.41
N PHE A 28 -12.14 3.29 -16.12
CA PHE A 28 -11.55 4.46 -15.46
C PHE A 28 -10.02 4.51 -15.67
N ILE A 29 -9.33 3.38 -15.53
CA ILE A 29 -7.88 3.28 -15.72
C ILE A 29 -7.49 3.61 -17.16
N ARG A 30 -8.20 3.07 -18.17
CA ARG A 30 -7.98 3.38 -19.58
C ARG A 30 -8.09 4.87 -19.90
N HIS A 31 -8.87 5.60 -19.11
CA HIS A 31 -9.08 7.03 -19.27
C HIS A 31 -8.24 7.88 -18.30
N GLY A 32 -7.11 7.37 -17.79
CA GLY A 32 -6.14 8.14 -17.03
C GLY A 32 -6.50 8.37 -15.56
N ILE A 33 -7.45 7.61 -15.01
CA ILE A 33 -7.85 7.71 -13.59
C ILE A 33 -7.06 6.69 -12.76
N GLU A 34 -6.44 7.14 -11.66
CA GLU A 34 -5.86 6.25 -10.64
C GLU A 34 -6.99 5.71 -9.74
N VAL A 35 -7.17 4.40 -9.73
CA VAL A 35 -8.22 3.73 -8.97
C VAL A 35 -7.61 2.97 -7.80
N VAL A 36 -7.85 3.42 -6.58
CA VAL A 36 -7.56 2.66 -5.35
C VAL A 36 -8.68 1.67 -5.13
N TYR A 37 -8.44 0.41 -5.47
CA TYR A 37 -9.43 -0.63 -5.28
C TYR A 37 -9.32 -1.24 -3.89
N LEU A 38 -10.39 -1.12 -3.10
CA LEU A 38 -10.39 -1.61 -1.73
C LEU A 38 -10.93 -3.05 -1.61
N GLY A 39 -11.54 -3.58 -2.67
CA GLY A 39 -12.15 -4.90 -2.67
C GLY A 39 -13.61 -4.90 -2.17
N TYR A 40 -14.09 -6.08 -1.82
CA TYR A 40 -15.43 -6.34 -1.32
C TYR A 40 -15.42 -6.56 0.21
N HIS A 41 -16.61 -6.64 0.82
CA HIS A 41 -16.82 -6.78 2.27
C HIS A 41 -16.18 -5.65 3.10
N ARG A 42 -16.31 -4.40 2.64
CA ARG A 42 -15.70 -3.25 3.31
C ARG A 42 -16.67 -2.50 4.20
N SER A 43 -16.25 -2.24 5.44
CA SER A 43 -17.00 -1.42 6.37
C SER A 43 -16.92 0.07 5.98
N VAL A 44 -17.87 0.86 6.46
CA VAL A 44 -17.82 2.34 6.34
C VAL A 44 -16.50 2.90 6.87
N GLY A 45 -16.03 2.38 8.02
CA GLY A 45 -14.77 2.80 8.64
C GLY A 45 -13.55 2.54 7.75
N ASP A 46 -13.48 1.36 7.11
CA ASP A 46 -12.39 0.98 6.21
C ASP A 46 -12.35 1.89 4.96
N ILE A 47 -13.52 2.10 4.34
CA ILE A 47 -13.66 2.94 3.15
C ILE A 47 -13.21 4.36 3.44
N VAL A 48 -13.71 4.98 4.51
CA VAL A 48 -13.38 6.35 4.86
C VAL A 48 -11.93 6.52 5.26
N ARG A 49 -11.37 5.57 6.04
CA ARG A 49 -9.94 5.59 6.40
C ARG A 49 -9.05 5.52 5.16
N ALA A 50 -9.31 4.56 4.29
CA ALA A 50 -8.55 4.39 3.05
C ALA A 50 -8.66 5.65 2.18
N ALA A 51 -9.86 6.19 1.99
CA ALA A 51 -10.08 7.39 1.19
C ALA A 51 -9.30 8.62 1.71
N ILE A 52 -9.22 8.78 3.04
CA ILE A 52 -8.44 9.84 3.68
C ILE A 52 -6.95 9.64 3.46
N GLN A 53 -6.41 8.44 3.72
CA GLN A 53 -4.99 8.15 3.61
C GLN A 53 -4.50 8.22 2.16
N GLU A 54 -5.34 7.85 1.21
CA GLU A 54 -5.07 7.95 -0.23
C GLU A 54 -5.33 9.34 -0.81
N ASP A 55 -5.91 10.27 -0.03
CA ASP A 55 -6.30 11.62 -0.45
C ASP A 55 -7.11 11.63 -1.75
N VAL A 56 -8.06 10.70 -1.88
CA VAL A 56 -8.86 10.55 -3.09
C VAL A 56 -9.80 11.74 -3.35
N ARG A 57 -10.19 11.94 -4.61
CA ARG A 57 -11.19 12.94 -5.01
C ARG A 57 -12.60 12.50 -4.66
N ALA A 58 -12.86 11.20 -4.85
CA ALA A 58 -14.16 10.62 -4.63
C ALA A 58 -14.09 9.14 -4.28
N ILE A 59 -15.16 8.64 -3.69
CA ILE A 59 -15.40 7.24 -3.39
C ILE A 59 -16.53 6.74 -4.29
N GLY A 60 -16.25 5.70 -5.09
CA GLY A 60 -17.24 4.96 -5.87
C GLY A 60 -17.66 3.68 -5.15
N ILE A 61 -18.95 3.54 -4.86
CA ILE A 61 -19.48 2.38 -4.15
C ILE A 61 -20.41 1.60 -5.08
N SER A 62 -20.14 0.30 -5.22
CA SER A 62 -21.04 -0.64 -5.92
C SER A 62 -21.82 -1.44 -4.88
N SER A 63 -23.16 -1.30 -4.88
CA SER A 63 -24.03 -1.99 -3.90
C SER A 63 -25.24 -2.60 -4.57
N TYR A 64 -25.36 -3.91 -4.50
CA TYR A 64 -26.49 -4.67 -5.02
C TYR A 64 -27.46 -5.14 -3.93
N ASN A 65 -27.10 -5.00 -2.67
CA ASN A 65 -27.92 -5.42 -1.53
C ASN A 65 -28.76 -4.26 -0.95
N GLY A 66 -29.81 -4.57 -0.23
CA GLY A 66 -30.57 -3.59 0.54
C GLY A 66 -29.73 -2.86 1.59
N GLY A 67 -30.23 -1.73 2.13
CA GLY A 67 -29.49 -0.92 3.08
C GLY A 67 -28.50 0.07 2.43
N HIS A 68 -28.56 0.23 1.12
CA HIS A 68 -27.68 1.15 0.39
C HIS A 68 -27.85 2.62 0.82
N ILE A 69 -29.08 3.08 1.13
CA ILE A 69 -29.34 4.46 1.56
C ILE A 69 -28.58 4.78 2.86
N GLU A 70 -28.69 3.88 3.83
CA GLU A 70 -28.03 4.02 5.14
C GLU A 70 -26.52 3.95 4.98
N PHE A 71 -26.01 2.95 4.23
CA PHE A 71 -24.58 2.74 4.03
C PHE A 71 -23.91 3.96 3.40
N PHE A 72 -24.46 4.49 2.31
CA PHE A 72 -23.92 5.69 1.66
C PHE A 72 -24.00 6.91 2.57
N ALA A 73 -25.11 7.08 3.30
CA ALA A 73 -25.27 8.17 4.26
C ALA A 73 -24.21 8.10 5.37
N GLU A 74 -23.96 6.93 5.93
CA GLU A 74 -22.94 6.73 6.96
C GLU A 74 -21.53 7.05 6.45
N VAL A 75 -21.20 6.71 5.19
CA VAL A 75 -19.92 7.09 4.55
C VAL A 75 -19.80 8.61 4.48
N VAL A 76 -20.83 9.30 4.00
CA VAL A 76 -20.86 10.79 3.90
C VAL A 76 -20.72 11.42 5.29
N ASP A 77 -21.45 10.93 6.27
CA ASP A 77 -21.45 11.48 7.63
C ASP A 77 -20.12 11.24 8.34
N LEU A 78 -19.49 10.07 8.14
CA LEU A 78 -18.17 9.80 8.70
C LEU A 78 -17.07 10.67 8.05
N LEU A 79 -17.14 10.93 6.74
CA LEU A 79 -16.26 11.89 6.06
C LEU A 79 -16.40 13.28 6.67
N ARG A 80 -17.63 13.76 6.89
CA ARG A 80 -17.93 15.06 7.54
C ARG A 80 -17.36 15.11 8.96
N LYS A 81 -17.61 14.07 9.75
CA LYS A 81 -17.11 13.96 11.13
C LYS A 81 -15.59 14.01 11.20
N LYS A 82 -14.91 13.34 10.26
CA LYS A 82 -13.44 13.36 10.15
C LYS A 82 -12.88 14.65 9.57
N GLY A 83 -13.70 15.52 8.98
CA GLY A 83 -13.27 16.78 8.33
C GLY A 83 -12.73 16.60 6.92
N ALA A 84 -13.14 15.53 6.24
CA ALA A 84 -12.79 15.19 4.86
C ALA A 84 -13.94 15.50 3.88
N ASN A 85 -14.64 16.63 4.06
CA ASN A 85 -15.83 17.01 3.26
C ASN A 85 -15.54 17.26 1.78
N ASP A 86 -14.28 17.40 1.43
CA ASP A 86 -13.79 17.57 0.06
C ASP A 86 -13.72 16.24 -0.71
N ILE A 87 -13.82 15.10 -0.03
CA ILE A 87 -13.99 13.79 -0.66
C ILE A 87 -15.48 13.58 -0.95
N LYS A 88 -15.81 13.29 -2.21
CA LYS A 88 -17.17 13.10 -2.68
C LYS A 88 -17.55 11.62 -2.70
N VAL A 89 -18.84 11.31 -2.75
CA VAL A 89 -19.34 9.94 -2.80
C VAL A 89 -20.28 9.80 -3.99
N PHE A 90 -20.03 8.81 -4.81
CA PHE A 90 -20.90 8.39 -5.91
C PHE A 90 -21.02 6.86 -5.92
N GLY A 91 -21.93 6.32 -6.70
CA GLY A 91 -22.02 4.86 -6.81
C GLY A 91 -23.17 4.40 -7.68
N GLY A 92 -23.49 3.12 -7.54
CA GLY A 92 -24.58 2.45 -8.25
C GLY A 92 -24.88 1.09 -7.67
N GLY A 93 -25.96 0.46 -8.11
CA GLY A 93 -26.40 -0.84 -7.60
C GLY A 93 -27.21 -1.64 -8.62
N GLY A 94 -26.89 -1.49 -9.90
CA GLY A 94 -27.62 -2.16 -10.96
C GLY A 94 -29.12 -1.81 -10.92
N GLY A 95 -29.99 -2.81 -10.84
CA GLY A 95 -31.44 -2.61 -10.77
C GLY A 95 -32.01 -2.50 -9.35
N THR A 96 -31.19 -2.51 -8.30
CA THR A 96 -31.68 -2.52 -6.90
C THR A 96 -31.94 -1.12 -6.33
N ILE A 97 -31.28 -0.10 -6.86
CA ILE A 97 -31.46 1.31 -6.42
C ILE A 97 -32.53 1.96 -7.28
N THR A 98 -33.63 2.38 -6.67
CA THR A 98 -34.72 3.12 -7.34
C THR A 98 -34.40 4.59 -7.51
N HIS A 99 -35.18 5.30 -8.34
CA HIS A 99 -35.04 6.76 -8.49
C HIS A 99 -35.34 7.50 -7.18
N ASP A 100 -36.28 7.01 -6.37
CA ASP A 100 -36.61 7.59 -5.07
C ASP A 100 -35.48 7.38 -4.06
N ASP A 101 -34.86 6.19 -4.05
CA ASP A 101 -33.66 5.92 -3.24
C ASP A 101 -32.53 6.86 -3.62
N ALA A 102 -32.24 7.00 -4.91
CA ALA A 102 -31.20 7.91 -5.40
C ALA A 102 -31.48 9.36 -5.02
N ALA A 103 -32.75 9.80 -5.09
CA ALA A 103 -33.13 11.14 -4.62
C ALA A 103 -32.92 11.30 -3.10
N ALA A 104 -33.24 10.28 -2.30
CA ALA A 104 -32.99 10.27 -0.86
C ALA A 104 -31.48 10.32 -0.55
N MET A 105 -30.67 9.54 -1.26
CA MET A 105 -29.21 9.49 -1.11
C MET A 105 -28.57 10.84 -1.48
N ARG A 106 -29.00 11.49 -2.57
CA ARG A 106 -28.53 12.83 -2.94
C ARG A 106 -28.86 13.89 -1.86
N ARG A 107 -30.06 13.84 -1.24
CA ARG A 107 -30.41 14.71 -0.10
C ARG A 107 -29.47 14.50 1.10
N LYS A 108 -28.93 13.29 1.30
CA LYS A 108 -27.95 12.97 2.34
C LYS A 108 -26.50 13.35 1.95
N GLY A 109 -26.27 13.78 0.71
CA GLY A 109 -24.99 14.32 0.26
C GLY A 109 -24.19 13.40 -0.65
N VAL A 110 -24.79 12.36 -1.21
CA VAL A 110 -24.23 11.56 -2.31
C VAL A 110 -24.26 12.41 -3.59
N ASP A 111 -23.14 12.46 -4.32
CA ASP A 111 -23.01 13.31 -5.52
C ASP A 111 -23.79 12.74 -6.70
N GLU A 112 -23.67 11.43 -6.96
CA GLU A 112 -24.33 10.77 -8.09
C GLU A 112 -24.61 9.31 -7.84
N ILE A 113 -25.73 8.81 -8.42
CA ILE A 113 -26.08 7.39 -8.49
C ILE A 113 -26.27 7.00 -9.95
N PHE A 114 -25.50 6.04 -10.41
CA PHE A 114 -25.62 5.46 -11.73
C PHE A 114 -26.59 4.28 -11.73
N PHE A 115 -27.53 4.32 -12.64
CA PHE A 115 -28.56 3.28 -12.79
C PHE A 115 -28.10 2.20 -13.78
N ALA A 116 -28.80 1.06 -13.78
CA ALA A 116 -28.65 0.05 -14.81
C ALA A 116 -28.84 0.67 -16.21
N GLY A 117 -27.93 0.33 -17.13
CA GLY A 117 -27.92 0.89 -18.47
C GLY A 117 -27.15 2.18 -18.65
N THR A 118 -26.62 2.80 -17.57
CA THR A 118 -25.66 3.92 -17.72
C THR A 118 -24.39 3.40 -18.41
N SER A 119 -23.99 4.08 -19.49
CA SER A 119 -22.80 3.71 -20.24
C SER A 119 -21.52 3.94 -19.44
N LEU A 120 -20.49 3.11 -19.65
CA LEU A 120 -19.18 3.31 -19.01
C LEU A 120 -18.56 4.66 -19.40
N GLU A 121 -18.79 5.07 -20.65
CA GLU A 121 -18.31 6.36 -21.16
C GLU A 121 -18.93 7.56 -20.39
N ASP A 122 -20.23 7.49 -20.07
CA ASP A 122 -20.90 8.53 -19.29
C ASP A 122 -20.40 8.58 -17.85
N MET A 123 -20.09 7.43 -17.25
CA MET A 123 -19.46 7.36 -15.92
C MET A 123 -18.06 8.02 -15.95
N VAL A 124 -17.25 7.74 -16.96
CA VAL A 124 -15.93 8.36 -17.15
C VAL A 124 -16.07 9.87 -17.35
N LYS A 125 -16.95 10.32 -18.24
CA LYS A 125 -17.22 11.74 -18.45
C LYS A 125 -17.63 12.46 -17.17
N PHE A 126 -18.52 11.85 -16.38
CA PHE A 126 -18.93 12.41 -15.08
C PHE A 126 -17.72 12.57 -14.16
N VAL A 127 -16.89 11.55 -13.99
CA VAL A 127 -15.72 11.61 -13.10
C VAL A 127 -14.76 12.72 -13.53
N HIS A 128 -14.47 12.83 -14.85
CA HIS A 128 -13.60 13.90 -15.38
C HIS A 128 -14.18 15.29 -15.18
N GLN A 129 -15.45 15.50 -15.49
CA GLN A 129 -16.10 16.79 -15.35
C GLN A 129 -16.26 17.24 -13.90
N ARG A 130 -16.59 16.29 -13.03
CA ARG A 130 -16.90 16.57 -11.63
C ARG A 130 -15.67 16.63 -10.74
N TYR A 131 -14.71 15.71 -10.94
CA TYR A 131 -13.55 15.54 -10.06
C TYR A 131 -12.22 15.94 -10.70
N GLY A 132 -12.17 16.21 -12.01
CA GLY A 132 -10.97 16.64 -12.72
C GLY A 132 -10.55 18.07 -12.44
N LYS A 133 -11.45 18.92 -11.98
CA LYS A 133 -11.14 20.33 -11.66
C LYS A 133 -10.23 20.42 -10.42
N PRO A 134 -9.33 21.43 -10.37
CA PRO A 134 -8.54 21.66 -9.17
C PRO A 134 -9.46 21.77 -7.93
N ARG A 135 -9.04 21.15 -6.82
CA ARG A 135 -9.80 21.30 -5.56
C ARG A 135 -9.81 22.77 -5.13
N ALA A 136 -10.97 23.25 -4.70
CA ALA A 136 -11.08 24.52 -4.01
C ALA A 136 -10.17 24.54 -2.77
N LYS A 137 -9.87 25.75 -2.23
CA LYS A 137 -9.04 25.89 -1.02
C LYS A 137 -9.60 25.00 0.09
N ARG A 138 -8.78 24.00 0.49
CA ARG A 138 -9.17 23.02 1.49
C ARG A 138 -9.21 23.66 2.88
N SER A 139 -10.16 23.25 3.71
CA SER A 139 -10.18 23.58 5.13
C SER A 139 -8.95 23.02 5.84
N HIS A 140 -8.63 23.57 7.03
CA HIS A 140 -7.57 22.99 7.85
C HIS A 140 -7.79 21.51 8.10
N ALA A 141 -6.69 20.72 8.06
CA ALA A 141 -6.74 19.30 8.33
C ALA A 141 -7.13 19.07 9.80
N LYS A 142 -8.18 18.31 10.04
CA LYS A 142 -8.63 17.98 11.41
C LYS A 142 -7.83 16.84 12.03
N THR A 143 -7.12 16.05 11.23
CA THR A 143 -6.33 14.90 11.70
C THR A 143 -4.94 14.90 11.07
N ALA A 144 -3.97 14.30 11.76
CA ALA A 144 -2.61 14.14 11.26
C ALA A 144 -2.57 13.32 9.95
N ASP A 145 -3.43 12.32 9.81
CA ASP A 145 -3.50 11.49 8.60
C ASP A 145 -3.98 12.29 7.38
N ILE A 146 -4.95 13.19 7.55
CA ILE A 146 -5.40 14.10 6.46
C ILE A 146 -4.25 15.02 6.04
N GLU A 147 -3.55 15.61 7.00
CA GLU A 147 -2.43 16.50 6.72
C GLU A 147 -1.30 15.77 5.99
N LEU A 148 -0.94 14.58 6.48
CA LEU A 148 0.09 13.74 5.89
C LEU A 148 -0.27 13.30 4.47
N ALA A 149 -1.49 12.82 4.26
CA ALA A 149 -1.98 12.40 2.95
C ALA A 149 -1.94 13.54 1.92
N ARG A 150 -2.35 14.75 2.31
CA ARG A 150 -2.29 15.96 1.47
C ARG A 150 -0.84 16.33 1.10
N LYS A 151 0.08 16.27 2.06
CA LYS A 151 1.52 16.54 1.81
C LYS A 151 2.13 15.51 0.86
N LEU A 152 1.75 14.23 0.98
CA LEU A 152 2.18 13.19 0.05
C LEU A 152 1.66 13.46 -1.37
N THR A 153 0.38 13.83 -1.51
CA THR A 153 -0.19 14.22 -2.82
C THR A 153 0.55 15.43 -3.42
N GLU A 154 0.89 16.45 -2.61
CA GLU A 154 1.68 17.60 -3.09
C GLU A 154 3.06 17.19 -3.60
N ILE A 155 3.69 16.18 -2.98
CA ILE A 155 4.97 15.63 -3.44
C ILE A 155 4.79 14.86 -4.75
N GLU A 156 3.78 13.98 -4.85
CA GLU A 156 3.45 13.23 -6.06
C GLU A 156 3.14 14.15 -7.25
N ASP A 157 2.53 15.31 -6.98
CA ASP A 157 2.20 16.36 -7.94
C ASP A 157 3.40 17.26 -8.31
N GLY A 158 4.56 17.08 -7.68
CA GLY A 158 5.73 17.94 -7.87
C GLY A 158 5.59 19.35 -7.28
N LYS A 159 4.52 19.62 -6.49
CA LYS A 159 4.26 20.92 -5.85
C LYS A 159 5.07 21.13 -4.58
N ARG A 160 5.57 20.04 -4.00
CA ARG A 160 6.40 20.04 -2.78
C ARG A 160 7.66 19.22 -3.02
N LYS A 161 8.82 19.75 -2.60
CA LYS A 161 10.09 19.02 -2.53
C LYS A 161 10.58 19.03 -1.09
N ILE A 162 11.13 17.92 -0.63
CA ILE A 162 11.77 17.85 0.69
C ILE A 162 13.21 18.31 0.54
N ARG A 163 13.55 19.52 1.07
CA ARG A 163 14.86 20.18 0.87
C ARG A 163 16.04 19.44 1.52
N ASN A 164 15.83 18.63 2.54
CA ASN A 164 16.87 17.82 3.19
C ASN A 164 16.59 16.35 3.01
N SER A 165 17.03 15.81 1.87
CA SER A 165 16.93 14.38 1.58
C SER A 165 18.00 13.53 2.29
N LYS A 166 18.89 14.13 3.10
CA LYS A 166 19.61 13.38 4.11
C LYS A 166 18.58 13.00 5.17
N LEU A 167 18.38 11.70 5.38
CA LEU A 167 17.60 11.12 6.49
C LEU A 167 18.26 11.45 7.85
N GLU A 168 18.73 12.68 8.03
CA GLU A 168 19.19 13.20 9.33
C GLU A 168 17.97 13.52 10.17
N ILE A 169 17.60 12.54 10.95
CA ILE A 169 16.50 12.56 11.90
C ILE A 169 16.89 13.51 13.03
N GLN A 170 16.30 14.71 13.05
CA GLN A 170 16.39 15.63 14.18
C GLN A 170 15.63 15.17 15.42
N ASN A 171 14.89 14.07 15.33
CA ASN A 171 14.19 13.49 16.47
C ASN A 171 14.97 12.31 17.06
N SER A 172 15.07 12.26 18.35
CA SER A 172 15.80 11.28 19.17
C SER A 172 15.40 9.81 18.98
N ARG A 173 14.46 9.51 18.13
CA ARG A 173 13.99 8.15 17.81
C ARG A 173 14.12 7.89 16.31
N ARG A 174 15.03 7.00 15.94
CA ARG A 174 15.28 6.63 14.55
C ARG A 174 14.12 5.74 14.05
N VAL A 175 13.38 6.22 13.05
CA VAL A 175 12.41 5.42 12.29
C VAL A 175 13.17 4.38 11.47
N ARG A 176 12.72 3.14 11.45
CA ARG A 176 13.33 2.08 10.64
C ARG A 176 12.60 1.95 9.31
N VAL A 177 13.33 2.10 8.22
CA VAL A 177 12.79 1.99 6.86
C VAL A 177 13.17 0.64 6.26
N ILE A 178 12.17 -0.18 5.90
CA ILE A 178 12.36 -1.55 5.38
C ILE A 178 11.84 -1.61 3.94
N GLY A 179 12.69 -2.01 2.99
CA GLY A 179 12.35 -2.19 1.60
C GLY A 179 12.06 -3.65 1.26
N PHE A 180 10.89 -3.93 0.71
CA PHE A 180 10.50 -5.24 0.18
C PHE A 180 10.52 -5.21 -1.34
N THR A 181 11.23 -6.17 -1.93
CA THR A 181 11.30 -6.35 -3.38
C THR A 181 11.23 -7.83 -3.73
N GLY A 182 11.08 -8.15 -5.00
CA GLY A 182 10.99 -9.52 -5.50
C GLY A 182 9.94 -9.67 -6.60
N PRO A 183 9.90 -10.81 -7.29
CA PRO A 183 9.04 -11.02 -8.43
C PRO A 183 7.55 -10.95 -8.09
N GLY A 184 6.75 -10.73 -9.12
CA GLY A 184 5.30 -10.84 -9.05
C GLY A 184 4.87 -12.22 -8.54
N GLY A 185 3.84 -12.25 -7.71
CA GLY A 185 3.36 -13.51 -7.15
C GLY A 185 4.25 -14.13 -6.06
N ALA A 186 5.36 -13.52 -5.67
CA ALA A 186 6.18 -14.02 -4.56
C ALA A 186 5.50 -13.92 -3.18
N GLY A 187 4.43 -13.13 -3.09
CA GLY A 187 3.66 -12.94 -1.85
C GLY A 187 4.22 -11.86 -0.94
N LYS A 188 4.85 -10.83 -1.51
CA LYS A 188 5.35 -9.65 -0.78
C LYS A 188 4.26 -9.01 0.07
N THR A 189 3.16 -8.62 -0.56
CA THR A 189 2.01 -7.94 0.07
C THR A 189 1.44 -8.75 1.23
N THR A 190 1.27 -10.07 1.07
CA THR A 190 0.81 -10.97 2.14
C THR A 190 1.82 -11.06 3.29
N LEU A 191 3.12 -11.12 2.98
CA LEU A 191 4.19 -11.17 3.99
C LEU A 191 4.25 -9.85 4.77
N ILE A 192 4.08 -8.73 4.10
CA ILE A 192 4.02 -7.40 4.73
C ILE A 192 2.82 -7.32 5.67
N ASP A 193 1.64 -7.76 5.25
CA ASP A 193 0.43 -7.73 6.08
C ASP A 193 0.59 -8.58 7.36
N GLU A 194 1.20 -9.75 7.25
CA GLU A 194 1.56 -10.61 8.39
C GLU A 194 2.59 -9.97 9.33
N LEU A 195 3.55 -9.22 8.81
CA LEU A 195 4.50 -8.46 9.62
C LEU A 195 3.81 -7.29 10.32
N VAL A 196 2.91 -6.59 9.63
CA VAL A 196 2.09 -5.52 10.24
C VAL A 196 1.30 -6.07 11.42
N LEU A 197 0.67 -7.24 11.29
CA LEU A 197 -0.03 -7.90 12.39
C LEU A 197 0.90 -8.11 13.61
N ARG A 198 2.16 -8.51 13.37
CA ARG A 198 3.15 -8.69 14.44
C ARG A 198 3.58 -7.37 15.09
N PHE A 199 3.78 -6.32 14.31
CA PHE A 199 4.06 -4.99 14.84
C PHE A 199 2.90 -4.47 15.72
N LEU A 200 1.66 -4.71 15.28
CA LEU A 200 0.47 -4.32 16.02
C LEU A 200 0.31 -5.11 17.34
N ASN A 201 0.79 -6.35 17.39
CA ASN A 201 0.69 -7.23 18.55
C ASN A 201 1.93 -7.21 19.45
N LYS A 202 3.05 -6.62 19.02
CA LYS A 202 4.31 -6.56 19.79
C LYS A 202 4.13 -6.04 21.21
N ASP A 203 3.20 -5.10 21.40
CA ASP A 203 2.93 -4.44 22.67
C ASP A 203 1.83 -5.12 23.48
N ARG A 204 1.31 -6.28 23.04
CA ARG A 204 0.35 -7.11 23.76
C ARG A 204 1.07 -8.34 24.33
N PRO A 205 1.44 -8.37 25.61
CA PRO A 205 1.89 -9.61 26.21
C PRO A 205 0.78 -10.66 26.15
N PHE A 206 1.15 -11.92 25.93
CA PHE A 206 0.23 -13.07 25.87
C PHE A 206 -0.68 -13.18 27.13
N SER A 207 -0.34 -12.46 28.20
CA SER A 207 -1.04 -12.42 29.49
C SER A 207 -2.18 -11.40 29.61
N GLY A 208 -2.58 -10.75 28.51
CA GLY A 208 -3.77 -9.88 28.50
C GLY A 208 -3.63 -8.51 29.21
N LYS A 209 -2.51 -8.21 29.85
CA LYS A 209 -2.24 -6.89 30.44
C LYS A 209 -1.52 -6.02 29.38
N LEU A 210 -2.13 -4.90 28.99
CA LEU A 210 -1.48 -3.87 28.18
C LEU A 210 -0.19 -3.44 28.91
N ALA A 211 0.96 -3.66 28.26
CA ALA A 211 2.18 -3.02 28.72
C ALA A 211 1.95 -1.49 28.66
N ALA A 212 2.30 -0.79 29.73
CA ALA A 212 2.17 0.67 29.83
C ALA A 212 3.21 1.38 28.93
N GLY A 213 3.21 1.07 27.63
CA GLY A 213 4.12 1.59 26.62
C GLY A 213 3.36 2.15 25.40
N ARG A 214 3.96 3.10 24.72
CA ARG A 214 3.44 3.66 23.47
C ARG A 214 3.34 2.52 22.43
N GLN A 215 2.17 2.37 21.84
CA GLN A 215 1.91 1.39 20.77
C GLN A 215 2.65 1.78 19.49
N SER A 216 3.24 0.78 18.82
CA SER A 216 3.96 0.99 17.55
C SER A 216 3.04 1.46 16.44
N ARG A 217 3.50 2.44 15.65
CA ARG A 217 2.82 2.94 14.45
C ARG A 217 3.64 2.57 13.21
N VAL A 218 2.95 2.10 12.17
CA VAL A 218 3.55 1.63 10.92
C VAL A 218 3.03 2.47 9.75
N ALA A 219 3.95 2.91 8.88
CA ALA A 219 3.58 3.43 7.57
C ALA A 219 3.92 2.42 6.48
N ILE A 220 3.08 2.32 5.45
CA ILE A 220 3.29 1.48 4.27
C ILE A 220 3.22 2.35 3.04
N LEU A 221 4.22 2.22 2.17
CA LEU A 221 4.26 2.85 0.85
C LEU A 221 4.33 1.73 -0.19
N SER A 222 3.21 1.42 -0.83
CA SER A 222 3.10 0.35 -1.82
C SER A 222 3.12 0.91 -3.23
N HIS A 223 3.69 0.16 -4.18
CA HIS A 223 3.82 0.58 -5.57
C HIS A 223 3.15 -0.41 -6.51
N ASP A 224 2.26 0.14 -7.34
CA ASP A 224 1.59 -0.56 -8.42
C ASP A 224 2.07 -0.09 -9.80
N PRO A 225 2.12 -0.97 -10.80
CA PRO A 225 2.57 -0.61 -12.15
C PRO A 225 1.55 0.32 -12.83
N SER A 226 2.06 1.26 -13.61
CA SER A 226 1.23 2.06 -14.51
C SER A 226 2.01 2.51 -15.73
N VAL A 227 1.30 2.74 -16.82
CA VAL A 227 1.85 3.24 -18.09
C VAL A 227 1.73 4.76 -18.15
N ILE A 228 2.64 5.40 -18.87
CA ILE A 228 2.57 6.86 -19.09
C ILE A 228 1.31 7.20 -19.86
N GLY A 229 0.51 8.13 -19.35
CA GLY A 229 -0.72 8.59 -20.01
C GLY A 229 -1.97 7.78 -19.71
N GLU A 230 -1.81 6.61 -19.07
CA GLU A 230 -2.91 5.81 -18.54
C GLU A 230 -3.07 6.01 -17.03
N GLY A 231 -4.17 5.52 -16.47
CA GLY A 231 -4.37 5.46 -15.04
C GLY A 231 -3.59 4.30 -14.40
N ALA A 232 -3.96 3.96 -13.18
CA ALA A 232 -3.38 2.84 -12.46
C ALA A 232 -4.45 2.11 -11.64
N LEU A 233 -4.36 0.79 -11.57
CA LEU A 233 -5.03 0.03 -10.51
C LEU A 233 -4.10 -0.05 -9.30
N LEU A 234 -4.48 0.60 -8.21
CA LEU A 234 -3.78 0.58 -6.93
C LEU A 234 -4.47 -0.47 -6.03
N GLY A 235 -4.02 -1.73 -6.20
CA GLY A 235 -4.77 -2.90 -5.72
C GLY A 235 -4.28 -3.51 -4.41
N ASP A 236 -3.08 -3.20 -3.95
CA ASP A 236 -2.45 -3.86 -2.79
C ASP A 236 -3.27 -3.71 -1.50
N ARG A 237 -3.97 -2.60 -1.35
CA ARG A 237 -4.83 -2.34 -0.18
C ARG A 237 -5.99 -3.34 -0.06
N ALA A 238 -6.45 -3.92 -1.16
CA ALA A 238 -7.51 -4.93 -1.15
C ALA A 238 -7.10 -6.21 -0.41
N THR A 239 -5.81 -6.55 -0.42
CA THR A 239 -5.26 -7.75 0.19
C THR A 239 -4.62 -7.52 1.57
N MET A 240 -4.30 -6.28 1.93
CA MET A 240 -3.73 -5.90 3.23
C MET A 240 -4.81 -5.62 4.27
N ILE A 241 -5.27 -6.65 4.97
CA ILE A 241 -6.35 -6.55 5.98
C ILE A 241 -5.92 -5.67 7.15
N ASN A 242 -4.68 -5.83 7.62
CA ASN A 242 -4.16 -5.08 8.76
C ASN A 242 -3.86 -3.61 8.45
N SER A 243 -3.86 -3.21 7.16
CA SER A 243 -3.76 -1.80 6.75
C SER A 243 -4.94 -0.94 7.24
N GLN A 244 -6.04 -1.57 7.65
CA GLN A 244 -7.24 -0.91 8.17
C GLN A 244 -7.17 -0.59 9.67
N ASN A 245 -6.08 -0.94 10.36
CA ASN A 245 -5.89 -0.59 11.76
C ASN A 245 -5.55 0.90 11.94
N ASP A 246 -6.04 1.55 13.01
CA ASP A 246 -5.81 2.97 13.31
C ASP A 246 -4.33 3.34 13.50
N ARG A 247 -3.47 2.36 13.78
CA ARG A 247 -2.01 2.53 13.93
C ARG A 247 -1.23 2.36 12.63
N VAL A 248 -1.94 2.07 11.53
CA VAL A 248 -1.35 1.89 10.21
C VAL A 248 -1.75 3.03 9.29
N PHE A 249 -0.77 3.67 8.68
CA PHE A 249 -0.97 4.59 7.58
C PHE A 249 -0.47 3.90 6.30
N MET A 250 -1.32 3.79 5.29
CA MET A 250 -0.93 3.23 4.00
C MET A 250 -1.16 4.24 2.88
N ARG A 251 -0.22 4.30 1.95
CA ARG A 251 -0.33 5.07 0.71
C ARG A 251 0.08 4.21 -0.46
N SER A 252 -0.79 4.13 -1.46
CA SER A 252 -0.52 3.47 -2.74
C SER A 252 0.03 4.48 -3.75
N MET A 253 1.03 4.07 -4.53
CA MET A 253 1.69 4.92 -5.51
C MET A 253 1.75 4.22 -6.87
N ALA A 254 1.44 4.96 -7.93
CA ALA A 254 1.65 4.50 -9.29
C ALA A 254 3.10 4.75 -9.74
N THR A 255 3.70 3.81 -10.49
CA THR A 255 5.05 4.00 -11.05
C THR A 255 5.11 5.07 -12.13
N ARG A 256 3.98 5.40 -12.76
CA ARG A 256 3.85 6.40 -13.84
C ARG A 256 4.86 6.17 -14.96
N GLY A 257 5.03 4.90 -15.35
CA GLY A 257 5.92 4.47 -16.41
C GLY A 257 7.41 4.49 -16.07
N GLN A 258 7.78 4.76 -14.82
CA GLN A 258 9.19 4.72 -14.42
C GLN A 258 9.65 3.28 -14.25
N ALA A 259 10.79 2.95 -14.85
CA ALA A 259 11.47 1.69 -14.61
C ALA A 259 12.05 1.63 -13.18
N GLY A 260 12.15 0.42 -12.62
CA GLY A 260 12.75 0.20 -11.29
C GLY A 260 11.73 -0.01 -10.17
N GLY A 261 10.43 -0.17 -10.49
CA GLY A 261 9.38 -0.59 -9.56
C GLY A 261 9.00 0.44 -8.49
N LEU A 262 9.44 1.68 -8.62
CA LEU A 262 9.16 2.77 -7.70
C LEU A 262 8.61 4.00 -8.45
N SER A 263 7.83 4.81 -7.78
CA SER A 263 7.39 6.12 -8.27
C SER A 263 8.53 7.15 -8.25
N PRO A 264 8.57 8.12 -9.17
CA PRO A 264 9.51 9.25 -9.11
C PRO A 264 9.49 10.01 -7.77
N ALA A 265 8.35 10.07 -7.12
CA ALA A 265 8.12 10.77 -5.86
C ALA A 265 8.53 9.96 -4.61
N THR A 266 8.90 8.69 -4.75
CA THR A 266 9.13 7.77 -3.64
C THR A 266 10.11 8.30 -2.61
N ARG A 267 11.24 8.88 -3.05
CA ARG A 267 12.28 9.38 -2.15
C ARG A 267 11.77 10.47 -1.21
N ASP A 268 11.07 11.46 -1.77
CA ASP A 268 10.55 12.58 -0.98
C ASP A 268 9.38 12.13 -0.09
N CYS A 269 8.54 11.20 -0.57
CA CYS A 269 7.49 10.58 0.25
C CYS A 269 8.07 9.80 1.44
N LEU A 270 9.12 8.99 1.23
CA LEU A 270 9.80 8.28 2.32
C LEU A 270 10.43 9.25 3.32
N ALA A 271 11.07 10.32 2.85
CA ALA A 271 11.65 11.34 3.71
C ALA A 271 10.57 12.01 4.59
N LEU A 272 9.39 12.30 4.03
CA LEU A 272 8.27 12.84 4.79
C LEU A 272 7.75 11.83 5.83
N LEU A 273 7.57 10.56 5.45
CA LEU A 273 7.12 9.51 6.35
C LEU A 273 8.12 9.26 7.49
N ALA A 274 9.42 9.26 7.19
CA ALA A 274 10.47 9.10 8.19
C ALA A 274 10.56 10.28 9.19
N GLN A 275 10.12 11.46 8.80
CA GLN A 275 10.00 12.64 9.67
C GLN A 275 8.67 12.66 10.45
N SER A 276 7.74 11.78 10.11
CA SER A 276 6.44 11.67 10.75
C SER A 276 6.50 10.73 11.97
N ASN A 277 5.39 10.66 12.71
CA ASN A 277 5.34 9.90 13.97
C ASN A 277 5.09 8.39 13.73
N PHE A 278 6.00 7.71 13.02
CA PHE A 278 6.02 6.26 12.82
C PHE A 278 7.24 5.63 13.48
N ASP A 279 7.13 4.36 13.84
CA ASP A 279 8.24 3.55 14.34
C ASP A 279 8.88 2.76 13.20
N TYR A 280 8.06 2.34 12.24
CA TYR A 280 8.47 1.60 11.06
C TYR A 280 7.85 2.21 9.80
N VAL A 281 8.63 2.27 8.72
CA VAL A 281 8.15 2.59 7.37
C VAL A 281 8.50 1.41 6.48
N ILE A 282 7.50 0.82 5.87
CA ILE A 282 7.63 -0.30 4.93
C ILE A 282 7.40 0.23 3.52
N ILE A 283 8.30 -0.11 2.61
CA ILE A 283 8.13 0.19 1.19
C ILE A 283 8.10 -1.11 0.40
N GLU A 284 7.10 -1.27 -0.45
CA GLU A 284 6.96 -2.39 -1.38
C GLU A 284 7.18 -1.92 -2.81
N THR A 285 8.01 -2.64 -3.58
CA THR A 285 8.19 -2.40 -5.01
C THR A 285 7.19 -3.19 -5.83
N VAL A 286 6.93 -2.72 -7.05
CA VAL A 286 6.25 -3.54 -8.06
C VAL A 286 7.01 -4.86 -8.27
N GLY A 287 6.30 -5.94 -8.55
CA GLY A 287 6.89 -7.27 -8.74
C GLY A 287 7.34 -7.55 -10.17
N THR A 288 8.14 -6.72 -10.82
CA THR A 288 8.61 -6.99 -12.19
C THR A 288 9.79 -7.97 -12.24
N GLY A 289 10.44 -8.25 -11.09
CA GLY A 289 11.42 -9.34 -10.93
C GLY A 289 12.79 -9.12 -11.56
N GLN A 290 12.97 -8.06 -12.33
CA GLN A 290 14.24 -7.73 -13.00
C GLN A 290 14.82 -6.38 -12.58
N GLU A 291 14.23 -5.75 -11.57
CA GLU A 291 14.63 -4.44 -11.13
C GLU A 291 15.90 -4.56 -10.29
N ALA A 292 17.01 -4.31 -10.96
CA ALA A 292 18.26 -4.14 -10.27
C ALA A 292 18.17 -2.89 -9.38
N MET A 293 18.06 -3.07 -8.06
CA MET A 293 18.50 -2.08 -7.09
C MET A 293 17.58 -0.86 -6.86
N PRO A 294 16.28 -1.00 -6.66
CA PRO A 294 15.44 0.17 -6.41
C PRO A 294 15.87 0.94 -5.15
N PHE A 295 16.53 0.27 -4.19
CA PHE A 295 16.89 0.86 -2.90
C PHE A 295 18.35 1.28 -2.75
N GLN A 296 19.29 0.73 -3.55
CA GLN A 296 20.73 0.92 -3.31
C GLN A 296 21.30 2.26 -3.71
N LYS A 297 20.84 2.83 -4.83
CA LYS A 297 21.44 4.07 -5.35
C LYS A 297 21.31 5.28 -4.41
N ASN A 298 20.44 5.20 -3.40
CA ASN A 298 20.05 6.39 -2.64
C ASN A 298 20.11 6.23 -1.11
N GLY A 299 20.41 5.05 -0.58
CA GLY A 299 20.43 4.84 0.89
C GLY A 299 19.07 5.14 1.56
N ILE A 300 17.97 4.92 0.83
CA ILE A 300 16.62 5.29 1.28
C ILE A 300 15.99 4.26 2.23
N VAL A 301 16.59 3.07 2.35
CA VAL A 301 16.14 2.03 3.28
C VAL A 301 17.27 1.61 4.21
N ASP A 302 16.92 1.22 5.44
CA ASP A 302 17.85 0.68 6.43
C ASP A 302 18.07 -0.83 6.25
N LEU A 303 17.08 -1.53 5.68
CA LEU A 303 17.07 -2.97 5.49
C LEU A 303 16.35 -3.33 4.20
N THR A 304 16.96 -4.18 3.39
CA THR A 304 16.36 -4.71 2.15
C THR A 304 15.99 -6.18 2.30
N VAL A 305 14.73 -6.51 2.04
CA VAL A 305 14.18 -7.87 2.05
C VAL A 305 13.82 -8.27 0.62
N LEU A 306 14.47 -9.28 0.08
CA LEU A 306 14.11 -9.90 -1.19
C LEU A 306 13.20 -11.09 -0.93
N VAL A 307 11.98 -11.05 -1.47
CA VAL A 307 11.01 -12.15 -1.33
C VAL A 307 10.97 -12.94 -2.64
N MET A 308 11.28 -14.21 -2.53
CA MET A 308 11.30 -15.16 -3.65
C MET A 308 10.20 -16.21 -3.46
N ASN A 309 9.68 -16.75 -4.55
CA ASN A 309 8.87 -17.96 -4.50
C ASN A 309 9.68 -19.16 -5.03
N PRO A 310 9.29 -20.42 -4.73
CA PRO A 310 10.02 -21.60 -5.16
C PRO A 310 10.18 -21.78 -6.67
N ASP A 311 9.30 -21.17 -7.47
CA ASP A 311 9.34 -21.30 -8.92
C ASP A 311 10.48 -20.50 -9.58
N TYR A 312 11.06 -19.54 -8.84
CA TYR A 312 12.21 -18.72 -9.28
C TYR A 312 13.56 -19.28 -8.79
N GLY A 313 13.58 -20.49 -8.22
CA GLY A 313 14.78 -21.07 -7.60
C GLY A 313 15.72 -21.78 -8.59
N SER A 314 15.44 -21.85 -9.90
CA SER A 314 16.35 -22.53 -10.81
C SER A 314 17.68 -21.78 -10.95
N ARG A 315 18.80 -22.51 -10.94
CA ARG A 315 20.18 -21.97 -10.98
C ARG A 315 20.40 -20.94 -12.09
N LEU A 316 19.81 -21.15 -13.27
CA LEU A 316 19.90 -20.21 -14.39
C LEU A 316 19.14 -18.90 -14.16
N GLN A 317 18.04 -18.95 -13.41
CA GLN A 317 17.28 -17.77 -13.07
C GLN A 317 17.94 -16.98 -11.94
N LEU A 318 18.49 -17.65 -10.93
CA LEU A 318 19.21 -17.03 -9.82
C LEU A 318 20.43 -16.23 -10.27
N GLN A 319 21.14 -16.67 -11.31
CA GLN A 319 22.29 -15.95 -11.87
C GLN A 319 21.92 -14.59 -12.46
N LYS A 320 20.64 -14.37 -12.83
CA LYS A 320 20.14 -13.11 -13.39
C LYS A 320 19.60 -12.15 -12.33
N ILE A 321 19.49 -12.57 -11.08
CA ILE A 321 18.88 -11.79 -10.01
C ILE A 321 19.95 -11.02 -9.25
N VAL A 322 20.28 -9.82 -9.70
CA VAL A 322 21.26 -8.94 -9.03
C VAL A 322 20.84 -8.61 -7.59
N MET A 323 19.53 -8.60 -7.29
CA MET A 323 19.03 -8.34 -5.94
C MET A 323 19.44 -9.40 -4.90
N LEU A 324 19.74 -10.65 -5.32
CA LEU A 324 20.29 -11.67 -4.43
C LEU A 324 21.62 -11.24 -3.82
N ASP A 325 22.44 -10.50 -4.57
CA ASP A 325 23.75 -10.05 -4.10
C ASP A 325 23.67 -8.86 -3.14
N LEU A 326 22.53 -8.18 -3.12
CA LEU A 326 22.36 -6.87 -2.52
C LEU A 326 21.40 -6.85 -1.33
N ALA A 327 20.47 -7.81 -1.27
CA ALA A 327 19.51 -7.90 -0.16
C ALA A 327 20.23 -8.23 1.17
N ASP A 328 19.73 -7.65 2.26
CA ASP A 328 20.19 -8.00 3.61
C ASP A 328 19.58 -9.31 4.08
N ILE A 329 18.32 -9.53 3.71
CA ILE A 329 17.56 -10.74 4.00
C ILE A 329 16.94 -11.26 2.71
N VAL A 330 17.10 -12.56 2.46
CA VAL A 330 16.41 -13.28 1.39
C VAL A 330 15.35 -14.17 2.04
N VAL A 331 14.13 -14.08 1.56
CA VAL A 331 12.99 -14.86 2.03
C VAL A 331 12.53 -15.79 0.92
N VAL A 332 12.54 -17.10 1.17
CA VAL A 332 11.86 -18.09 0.34
C VAL A 332 10.44 -18.24 0.89
N ASN A 333 9.50 -17.52 0.30
CA ASN A 333 8.10 -17.59 0.69
C ASN A 333 7.40 -18.77 0.02
N LYS A 334 6.23 -19.16 0.50
CA LYS A 334 5.51 -20.38 0.05
C LYS A 334 6.34 -21.64 0.22
N SER A 335 7.08 -21.72 1.33
CA SER A 335 7.97 -22.85 1.63
C SER A 335 7.23 -24.18 1.92
N ASP A 336 5.91 -24.16 1.91
CA ASP A 336 5.04 -25.35 1.91
C ASP A 336 4.94 -26.03 0.53
N LEU A 337 5.41 -25.40 -0.53
CA LEU A 337 5.41 -25.99 -1.87
C LEU A 337 6.54 -27.01 -2.05
N GLN A 338 6.30 -28.04 -2.85
CA GLN A 338 7.23 -29.14 -3.07
C GLN A 338 8.64 -28.69 -3.53
N ARG A 339 8.72 -27.66 -4.38
CA ARG A 339 9.97 -27.11 -4.91
C ARG A 339 10.76 -26.22 -3.93
N ALA A 340 10.16 -25.90 -2.77
CA ALA A 340 10.76 -24.95 -1.85
C ALA A 340 12.12 -25.40 -1.29
N ARG A 341 12.29 -26.69 -1.02
CA ARG A 341 13.58 -27.25 -0.54
C ARG A 341 14.69 -27.07 -1.56
N THR A 342 14.42 -27.38 -2.83
CA THR A 342 15.38 -27.18 -3.92
C THR A 342 15.75 -25.72 -4.07
N ALA A 343 14.72 -24.83 -4.10
CA ALA A 343 14.92 -23.39 -4.19
C ALA A 343 15.78 -22.86 -3.01
N HIS A 344 15.50 -23.31 -1.79
CA HIS A 344 16.29 -22.94 -0.61
C HIS A 344 17.76 -23.31 -0.79
N THR A 345 18.06 -24.59 -1.13
CA THR A 345 19.44 -25.05 -1.30
C THR A 345 20.18 -24.31 -2.41
N GLU A 346 19.53 -24.05 -3.54
CA GLU A 346 20.14 -23.32 -4.65
C GLU A 346 20.41 -21.84 -4.29
N ILE A 347 19.49 -21.21 -3.57
CA ILE A 347 19.68 -19.83 -3.08
C ILE A 347 20.80 -19.81 -2.03
N GLU A 348 20.82 -20.74 -1.08
CA GLU A 348 21.86 -20.85 -0.04
C GLU A 348 23.25 -20.96 -0.67
N GLN A 349 23.45 -21.90 -1.63
CA GLN A 349 24.69 -22.05 -2.38
C GLN A 349 25.11 -20.78 -3.12
N ARG A 350 24.12 -20.02 -3.65
CA ARG A 350 24.39 -18.75 -4.30
C ARG A 350 24.82 -17.66 -3.31
N LEU A 351 24.19 -17.62 -2.12
CA LEU A 351 24.54 -16.67 -1.07
C LEU A 351 25.91 -16.92 -0.44
N GLU A 352 26.34 -18.19 -0.33
CA GLU A 352 27.69 -18.58 0.14
C GLU A 352 28.81 -18.01 -0.74
N GLN A 353 28.54 -17.81 -2.04
CA GLN A 353 29.48 -17.19 -2.97
C GLN A 353 29.60 -15.67 -2.80
N ASN A 354 28.67 -15.05 -2.07
CA ASN A 354 28.65 -13.61 -1.86
C ASN A 354 29.63 -13.22 -0.76
N ARG A 355 30.32 -12.09 -0.94
CA ARG A 355 31.23 -11.53 0.08
C ARG A 355 30.49 -10.86 1.26
N ARG A 356 29.18 -10.86 1.26
CA ARG A 356 28.32 -10.20 2.24
C ARG A 356 27.60 -11.24 3.09
N ALA A 357 27.56 -11.04 4.41
CA ALA A 357 26.73 -11.86 5.27
C ALA A 357 25.26 -11.52 5.05
N GLN A 358 24.50 -12.46 4.51
CA GLN A 358 23.07 -12.36 4.24
C GLN A 358 22.30 -13.37 5.08
N ARG A 359 21.02 -13.12 5.32
CA ARG A 359 20.15 -14.04 6.06
C ARG A 359 19.18 -14.69 5.08
N LEU A 360 19.05 -16.01 5.14
CA LEU A 360 18.07 -16.79 4.39
C LEU A 360 16.99 -17.30 5.35
N ILE A 361 15.73 -17.10 4.99
CA ILE A 361 14.57 -17.46 5.82
C ILE A 361 13.49 -18.08 4.95
N ASP A 362 12.94 -19.21 5.37
CA ASP A 362 11.74 -19.79 4.78
C ASP A 362 10.49 -19.28 5.47
N THR A 363 9.46 -18.97 4.69
CA THR A 363 8.17 -18.50 5.22
C THR A 363 6.98 -19.10 4.49
N VAL A 364 5.85 -19.17 5.18
CA VAL A 364 4.54 -19.47 4.61
C VAL A 364 3.60 -18.33 5.01
N ALA A 365 3.72 -17.18 4.33
CA ALA A 365 3.04 -15.95 4.71
C ALA A 365 1.51 -16.06 4.81
N LYS A 366 0.87 -17.01 4.14
CA LYS A 366 -0.57 -17.29 4.28
C LYS A 366 -0.96 -17.92 5.64
N ARG A 367 0.00 -18.31 6.48
CA ARG A 367 -0.24 -18.91 7.81
C ARG A 367 0.01 -17.88 8.91
N HIS A 368 -1.01 -17.51 9.67
CA HIS A 368 -0.93 -16.48 10.72
C HIS A 368 0.09 -16.74 11.83
N ARG A 369 0.53 -18.00 12.04
CA ARG A 369 1.49 -18.38 13.09
C ARG A 369 2.73 -19.03 12.48
N ASP A 370 3.19 -18.53 11.34
CA ASP A 370 4.36 -19.03 10.69
C ASP A 370 5.64 -18.62 11.44
N SER A 371 6.44 -19.62 11.84
CA SER A 371 7.69 -19.39 12.58
C SER A 371 8.77 -18.69 11.78
N GLY A 372 8.75 -18.80 10.44
CA GLY A 372 9.65 -18.08 9.55
C GLY A 372 9.32 -16.59 9.53
N VAL A 373 8.03 -16.24 9.49
CA VAL A 373 7.60 -14.84 9.61
C VAL A 373 7.95 -14.28 10.99
N ASP A 374 7.88 -15.08 12.06
CA ASP A 374 8.32 -14.66 13.41
C ASP A 374 9.83 -14.39 13.47
N LYS A 375 10.65 -15.24 12.81
CA LYS A 375 12.11 -15.03 12.68
C LYS A 375 12.40 -13.75 11.92
N LEU A 376 11.72 -13.52 10.78
CA LEU A 376 11.87 -12.30 9.99
C LEU A 376 11.49 -11.07 10.81
N PHE A 377 10.36 -11.11 11.53
CA PHE A 377 9.94 -10.05 12.44
C PHE A 377 10.99 -9.77 13.52
N GLY A 378 11.59 -10.81 14.12
CA GLY A 378 12.67 -10.69 15.09
C GLY A 378 13.86 -9.93 14.53
N LEU A 379 14.33 -10.27 13.31
CA LEU A 379 15.45 -9.59 12.64
C LEU A 379 15.11 -8.12 12.29
N ILE A 380 13.90 -7.85 11.83
CA ILE A 380 13.44 -6.50 11.54
C ILE A 380 13.33 -5.65 12.82
N SER A 381 12.90 -6.27 13.93
CA SER A 381 12.65 -5.57 15.20
C SER A 381 13.90 -5.41 16.07
N ALA A 382 14.93 -6.23 15.86
CA ALA A 382 16.17 -6.15 16.61
C ALA A 382 16.84 -4.79 16.39
N SER A 383 17.24 -4.14 17.46
CA SER A 383 17.92 -2.84 17.46
C SER A 383 19.41 -2.91 17.06
N ASP A 384 19.87 -4.05 16.55
CA ASP A 384 21.25 -4.25 16.19
C ASP A 384 21.62 -3.41 14.96
N LYS A 385 22.50 -2.44 15.22
CA LYS A 385 23.28 -1.80 14.16
C LYS A 385 23.94 -2.91 13.33
N PRO A 386 23.85 -2.92 12.00
CA PRO A 386 24.72 -3.75 11.22
C PRO A 386 26.16 -3.41 11.67
N GLN A 387 26.88 -4.41 12.18
CA GLN A 387 28.31 -4.26 12.40
C GLN A 387 28.91 -3.96 11.01
N ARG A 388 29.15 -2.69 10.73
CA ARG A 388 30.05 -2.29 9.65
C ARG A 388 31.36 -2.98 9.99
N GLY A 389 31.67 -4.04 9.24
CA GLY A 389 32.90 -4.78 9.39
C GLY A 389 34.07 -3.79 9.49
N LYS A 390 34.75 -3.77 10.62
CA LYS A 390 36.03 -3.13 10.74
C LYS A 390 36.92 -3.76 9.68
N ALA A 391 37.19 -3.02 8.61
CA ALA A 391 38.22 -3.39 7.68
C ALA A 391 39.48 -3.66 8.51
N LYS A 392 39.92 -4.93 8.56
CA LYS A 392 41.23 -5.28 9.13
C LYS A 392 42.25 -4.46 8.35
N LYS A 393 42.81 -3.42 8.97
CA LYS A 393 44.06 -2.82 8.52
C LYS A 393 45.06 -3.97 8.52
N LYS A 394 45.46 -4.42 7.34
CA LYS A 394 46.71 -5.18 7.20
C LYS A 394 47.84 -4.26 7.53
N SER A 395 48.54 -4.55 8.63
CA SER A 395 49.88 -4.09 8.91
C SER A 395 50.85 -4.72 7.93
#